data_88fe072babdd08196c21a54ff026654e
#
_entry.id   88fe072babdd08196c21a54ff026654e
#
_cell.length_a   1.000
_cell.length_b   1.000
_cell.length_c   1.000
_cell.angle_alpha   90.00
_cell.angle_beta   90.00
_cell.angle_gamma   90.00
#
_symmetry.space_group_name_H-M   'P 1'
#
loop_
_entity.id
_entity.type
_entity.pdbx_description
1 polymer ?
#
loop_
_entity_poly.entity_id
_entity_poly.type
_entity_poly.pdbx_seq_one_letter_code
_entity_poly.pdbx_strand_id
1 'polypeptide(L)'
;MDADNKNTLPDVQSARDGRNIAIDRVGVRGITVPITVETKEDTLATVATVEMTVSLPADKKGTHMSRFVALMEEHSEPLNVDVVRSLMADMLKRLDAVDGTIELRFPFFIRKCAPVSKLTSLMNYEAAWIADSRGGVITVRQETATPVTSLCPCSKEISRYGAHNQRCLLYTSPSPRDRSVS
;
A
#
# COMPACT_ATOMS: atom_id res chain seq x y z
N MET A 1 -50.29 -7.73 15.21
CA MET A 1 -49.45 -8.93 15.35
C MET A 1 -48.09 -8.59 14.82
N ASP A 2 -47.24 -8.27 15.76
CA ASP A 2 -45.93 -7.70 15.55
C ASP A 2 -44.94 -8.76 15.07
N ALA A 3 -44.29 -8.49 13.97
CA ALA A 3 -43.17 -9.27 13.47
C ALA A 3 -42.02 -8.38 13.05
N ASP A 4 -41.48 -7.62 13.99
CA ASP A 4 -40.22 -6.90 13.82
C ASP A 4 -39.31 -7.13 15.03
N ASN A 5 -38.98 -8.41 15.28
CA ASN A 5 -37.89 -8.74 16.17
C ASN A 5 -36.61 -8.93 15.30
N LYS A 6 -36.06 -7.80 14.79
CA LYS A 6 -34.68 -7.78 14.29
C LYS A 6 -33.79 -8.05 15.49
N ASN A 7 -33.31 -9.28 15.57
CA ASN A 7 -32.31 -9.74 16.51
C ASN A 7 -30.98 -9.03 16.21
N THR A 8 -30.88 -7.76 16.59
CA THR A 8 -29.64 -6.99 16.50
C THR A 8 -28.73 -7.49 17.61
N LEU A 9 -27.77 -8.32 17.22
CA LEU A 9 -26.70 -8.73 18.13
C LEU A 9 -26.05 -7.47 18.73
N PRO A 10 -25.80 -7.47 20.05
CA PRO A 10 -25.18 -6.32 20.69
C PRO A 10 -23.78 -6.08 20.09
N ASP A 11 -23.47 -4.82 19.77
CA ASP A 11 -22.14 -4.42 19.30
C ASP A 11 -21.13 -4.48 20.44
N VAL A 12 -20.56 -5.66 20.65
CA VAL A 12 -19.59 -5.95 21.71
C VAL A 12 -18.27 -5.21 21.48
N GLN A 13 -17.95 -4.88 20.22
CA GLN A 13 -16.68 -4.23 19.83
C GLN A 13 -16.64 -2.76 20.24
N SER A 14 -17.78 -2.07 20.16
CA SER A 14 -17.94 -0.68 20.57
C SER A 14 -18.15 -0.50 22.08
N ALA A 15 -18.20 -1.60 22.86
CA ALA A 15 -18.36 -1.55 24.30
C ALA A 15 -17.12 -0.91 24.96
N ARG A 16 -17.35 -0.19 26.09
CA ARG A 16 -16.25 0.38 26.88
C ARG A 16 -15.35 -0.70 27.45
N ASP A 17 -14.03 -0.48 27.34
CA ASP A 17 -13.02 -1.33 27.97
C ASP A 17 -12.55 -0.72 29.29
N GLY A 18 -12.65 -1.50 30.37
CA GLY A 18 -12.19 -1.07 31.68
C GLY A 18 -10.67 -1.19 31.91
N ARG A 19 -9.94 -1.79 30.97
CA ARG A 19 -8.48 -1.97 31.07
C ARG A 19 -7.70 -0.69 30.78
N ASN A 20 -8.27 0.23 30.04
CA ASN A 20 -7.69 1.54 29.70
C ASN A 20 -6.33 1.44 28.98
N ILE A 21 -6.19 0.50 28.04
CA ILE A 21 -4.96 0.28 27.25
C ILE A 21 -5.21 0.72 25.82
N ALA A 22 -4.52 1.78 25.38
CA ALA A 22 -4.54 2.18 23.97
C ALA A 22 -3.71 1.21 23.13
N ILE A 23 -4.15 0.94 21.89
CA ILE A 23 -3.42 0.12 20.92
C ILE A 23 -3.09 0.99 19.73
N ASP A 24 -1.81 1.12 19.43
CA ASP A 24 -1.34 2.00 18.33
C ASP A 24 -1.79 1.53 16.96
N ARG A 25 -1.81 0.21 16.72
CA ARG A 25 -2.19 -0.38 15.44
C ARG A 25 -2.95 -1.67 15.63
N VAL A 26 -4.18 -1.71 15.16
CA VAL A 26 -5.03 -2.90 15.10
C VAL A 26 -5.69 -2.97 13.72
N GLY A 27 -5.72 -4.14 13.11
CA GLY A 27 -6.29 -4.30 11.77
C GLY A 27 -5.93 -5.61 11.12
N VAL A 28 -5.82 -5.59 9.80
CA VAL A 28 -5.58 -6.76 8.94
C VAL A 28 -4.28 -6.58 8.16
N ARG A 29 -3.57 -7.69 7.92
CA ARG A 29 -2.31 -7.69 7.20
C ARG A 29 -2.20 -8.90 6.27
N GLY A 30 -1.57 -8.70 5.10
CA GLY A 30 -1.27 -9.78 4.16
C GLY A 30 -2.49 -10.27 3.38
N ILE A 31 -3.54 -9.46 3.28
CA ILE A 31 -4.69 -9.78 2.44
C ILE A 31 -4.28 -9.57 0.98
N THR A 32 -4.50 -10.59 0.15
CA THR A 32 -4.24 -10.52 -1.29
C THR A 32 -5.52 -10.25 -2.04
N VAL A 33 -5.55 -9.17 -2.82
CA VAL A 33 -6.73 -8.76 -3.58
C VAL A 33 -6.36 -8.40 -5.03
N PRO A 34 -7.21 -8.73 -6.01
CA PRO A 34 -7.07 -8.19 -7.35
C PRO A 34 -7.38 -6.70 -7.35
N ILE A 35 -6.57 -5.91 -8.04
CA ILE A 35 -6.75 -4.48 -8.18
C ILE A 35 -6.54 -4.05 -9.62
N THR A 36 -7.12 -2.92 -9.99
CA THR A 36 -6.80 -2.19 -11.21
C THR A 36 -6.15 -0.87 -10.83
N VAL A 37 -5.02 -0.56 -11.46
CA VAL A 37 -4.25 0.66 -11.21
C VAL A 37 -4.38 1.56 -12.41
N GLU A 38 -4.69 2.83 -12.20
CA GLU A 38 -4.70 3.84 -13.25
C GLU A 38 -3.27 4.16 -13.67
N THR A 39 -3.03 4.15 -14.98
CA THR A 39 -1.76 4.56 -15.57
C THR A 39 -1.96 5.80 -16.43
N LYS A 40 -0.88 6.36 -16.95
CA LYS A 40 -0.96 7.57 -17.79
C LYS A 40 -1.76 7.38 -19.08
N GLU A 41 -1.79 6.16 -19.62
CA GLU A 41 -2.37 5.86 -20.94
C GLU A 41 -3.57 4.90 -20.83
N ASP A 42 -3.63 4.07 -19.79
CA ASP A 42 -4.61 3.00 -19.66
C ASP A 42 -4.73 2.57 -18.18
N THR A 43 -5.33 1.42 -17.94
CA THR A 43 -5.39 0.77 -16.65
C THR A 43 -4.57 -0.53 -16.64
N LEU A 44 -3.98 -0.86 -15.51
CA LEU A 44 -3.22 -2.09 -15.30
C LEU A 44 -3.92 -2.96 -14.25
N ALA A 45 -4.38 -4.15 -14.67
CA ALA A 45 -4.83 -5.16 -13.73
C ALA A 45 -3.61 -5.85 -13.08
N THR A 46 -3.62 -5.95 -11.76
CA THR A 46 -2.56 -6.58 -10.97
C THR A 46 -3.13 -7.13 -9.66
N VAL A 47 -2.26 -7.62 -8.80
CA VAL A 47 -2.63 -8.17 -7.50
C VAL A 47 -1.87 -7.42 -6.42
N ALA A 48 -2.60 -6.90 -5.42
CA ALA A 48 -1.99 -6.22 -4.29
C ALA A 48 -2.01 -7.07 -3.02
N THR A 49 -0.94 -6.93 -2.24
CA THR A 49 -0.93 -7.32 -0.83
C THR A 49 -1.27 -6.09 -0.01
N VAL A 50 -2.30 -6.20 0.82
CA VAL A 50 -2.90 -5.10 1.57
C VAL A 50 -2.65 -5.25 3.06
N GLU A 51 -2.26 -4.16 3.69
CA GLU A 51 -2.26 -3.98 5.15
C GLU A 51 -3.13 -2.76 5.48
N MET A 52 -4.07 -2.93 6.41
CA MET A 52 -4.94 -1.85 6.90
C MET A 52 -5.01 -1.89 8.40
N THR A 53 -4.68 -0.78 9.04
CA THR A 53 -4.68 -0.65 10.49
C THR A 53 -5.24 0.69 10.94
N VAL A 54 -5.84 0.71 12.12
CA VAL A 54 -6.26 1.93 12.81
C VAL A 54 -5.74 1.93 14.22
N SER A 55 -5.66 3.11 14.84
CA SER A 55 -5.43 3.23 16.29
C SER A 55 -6.72 2.93 17.04
N LEU A 56 -6.59 2.25 18.18
CA LEU A 56 -7.70 1.96 19.07
C LEU A 56 -7.50 2.73 20.38
N PRO A 57 -8.41 3.68 20.69
CA PRO A 57 -8.38 4.40 21.96
C PRO A 57 -8.53 3.48 23.16
N ALA A 58 -8.01 3.90 24.32
CA ALA A 58 -7.95 3.09 25.54
C ALA A 58 -9.34 2.70 26.09
N ASP A 59 -10.36 3.47 25.77
CA ASP A 59 -11.73 3.26 26.22
C ASP A 59 -12.54 2.33 25.29
N LYS A 60 -12.02 1.97 24.13
CA LYS A 60 -12.68 1.05 23.18
C LYS A 60 -12.16 -0.38 23.32
N LYS A 61 -13.07 -1.35 23.34
CA LYS A 61 -12.76 -2.76 23.50
C LYS A 61 -12.12 -3.40 22.26
N GLY A 62 -12.49 -2.94 21.07
CA GLY A 62 -12.01 -3.51 19.82
C GLY A 62 -12.46 -2.75 18.57
N THR A 63 -12.21 -3.34 17.41
CA THR A 63 -12.70 -2.83 16.12
C THR A 63 -13.23 -3.99 15.25
N HIS A 64 -14.07 -3.67 14.27
CA HIS A 64 -14.71 -4.65 13.41
C HIS A 64 -13.79 -5.08 12.25
N MET A 65 -13.14 -6.22 12.36
CA MET A 65 -12.22 -6.73 11.33
C MET A 65 -12.88 -6.92 9.96
N SER A 66 -14.16 -7.34 9.94
CA SER A 66 -14.90 -7.51 8.68
C SER A 66 -15.08 -6.22 7.87
N ARG A 67 -15.07 -5.05 8.53
CA ARG A 67 -15.20 -3.76 7.85
C ARG A 67 -13.98 -3.41 7.00
N PHE A 68 -12.79 -3.90 7.38
CA PHE A 68 -11.58 -3.75 6.57
C PHE A 68 -11.69 -4.53 5.26
N VAL A 69 -12.17 -5.78 5.34
CA VAL A 69 -12.32 -6.64 4.16
C VAL A 69 -13.40 -6.08 3.24
N ALA A 70 -14.57 -5.73 3.80
CA ALA A 70 -15.67 -5.16 3.05
C ALA A 70 -15.28 -3.88 2.30
N LEU A 71 -14.43 -3.03 2.90
CA LEU A 71 -13.92 -1.83 2.24
C LEU A 71 -13.21 -2.14 0.91
N MET A 72 -12.38 -3.19 0.90
CA MET A 72 -11.66 -3.59 -0.31
C MET A 72 -12.54 -4.31 -1.33
N GLU A 73 -13.52 -5.11 -0.87
CA GLU A 73 -14.44 -5.83 -1.75
C GLU A 73 -15.44 -4.90 -2.45
N GLU A 74 -15.87 -3.84 -1.77
CA GLU A 74 -16.79 -2.84 -2.33
C GLU A 74 -16.11 -1.89 -3.31
N HIS A 75 -14.77 -1.83 -3.27
CA HIS A 75 -14.02 -0.92 -4.12
C HIS A 75 -13.81 -1.52 -5.51
N SER A 76 -14.32 -0.86 -6.55
CA SER A 76 -14.24 -1.30 -7.95
C SER A 76 -13.54 -0.32 -8.89
N GLU A 77 -13.23 0.89 -8.40
CA GLU A 77 -12.61 1.93 -9.23
C GLU A 77 -11.11 1.67 -9.41
N PRO A 78 -10.52 2.03 -10.57
CA PRO A 78 -9.09 1.99 -10.76
C PRO A 78 -8.37 2.84 -9.71
N LEU A 79 -7.38 2.26 -9.04
CA LEU A 79 -6.63 2.91 -7.98
C LEU A 79 -5.71 4.00 -8.56
N ASN A 80 -5.81 5.17 -7.96
CA ASN A 80 -4.91 6.30 -8.10
C ASN A 80 -4.71 6.96 -6.73
N VAL A 81 -3.94 8.04 -6.66
CA VAL A 81 -3.64 8.73 -5.39
C VAL A 81 -4.89 9.26 -4.70
N ASP A 82 -5.84 9.79 -5.46
CA ASP A 82 -7.08 10.37 -4.90
C ASP A 82 -8.03 9.29 -4.41
N VAL A 83 -8.12 8.18 -5.14
CA VAL A 83 -8.90 7.00 -4.75
C VAL A 83 -8.32 6.38 -3.46
N VAL A 84 -7.00 6.25 -3.34
CA VAL A 84 -6.35 5.74 -2.12
C VAL A 84 -6.59 6.69 -0.93
N ARG A 85 -6.63 7.99 -1.18
CA ARG A 85 -7.00 8.99 -0.15
C ARG A 85 -8.46 8.83 0.29
N SER A 86 -9.37 8.61 -0.65
CA SER A 86 -10.80 8.37 -0.36
C SER A 86 -11.00 7.06 0.41
N LEU A 87 -10.30 5.98 0.02
CA LEU A 87 -10.31 4.72 0.77
C LEU A 87 -9.88 4.90 2.23
N MET A 88 -8.83 5.71 2.47
CA MET A 88 -8.42 6.04 3.84
C MET A 88 -9.51 6.77 4.61
N ALA A 89 -10.14 7.78 4.02
CA ALA A 89 -11.21 8.52 4.65
C ALA A 89 -12.41 7.61 4.99
N ASP A 90 -12.78 6.72 4.06
CA ASP A 90 -13.86 5.75 4.26
C ASP A 90 -13.53 4.74 5.35
N MET A 91 -12.28 4.24 5.38
CA MET A 91 -11.81 3.34 6.42
C MET A 91 -11.95 3.96 7.81
N LEU A 92 -11.44 5.19 7.97
CA LEU A 92 -11.50 5.91 9.24
C LEU A 92 -12.95 6.15 9.69
N LYS A 93 -13.81 6.54 8.77
CA LYS A 93 -15.24 6.75 9.04
C LYS A 93 -15.94 5.46 9.45
N ARG A 94 -15.74 4.35 8.74
CA ARG A 94 -16.38 3.05 9.03
C ARG A 94 -15.94 2.46 10.37
N LEU A 95 -14.71 2.74 10.77
CA LEU A 95 -14.11 2.19 11.99
C LEU A 95 -14.16 3.18 13.16
N ASP A 96 -14.74 4.36 12.96
CA ASP A 96 -14.79 5.43 13.96
C ASP A 96 -13.40 5.70 14.56
N ALA A 97 -12.42 5.88 13.67
CA ALA A 97 -11.02 6.10 14.01
C ALA A 97 -10.51 7.43 13.43
N VAL A 98 -9.49 8.01 14.05
CA VAL A 98 -8.84 9.25 13.60
C VAL A 98 -7.53 8.94 12.90
N ASP A 99 -6.77 7.99 13.45
CA ASP A 99 -5.46 7.61 12.97
C ASP A 99 -5.50 6.20 12.37
N GLY A 100 -4.78 6.02 11.27
CA GLY A 100 -4.71 4.74 10.59
C GLY A 100 -3.69 4.72 9.46
N THR A 101 -3.49 3.54 8.91
CA THR A 101 -2.61 3.30 7.76
C THR A 101 -3.26 2.32 6.80
N ILE A 102 -3.19 2.61 5.50
CA ILE A 102 -3.44 1.67 4.41
C ILE A 102 -2.15 1.54 3.63
N GLU A 103 -1.68 0.32 3.44
CA GLU A 103 -0.53 0.01 2.61
C GLU A 103 -0.94 -1.01 1.54
N LEU A 104 -0.73 -0.66 0.28
CA LEU A 104 -1.01 -1.47 -0.90
C LEU A 104 0.30 -1.74 -1.63
N ARG A 105 0.81 -2.97 -1.61
CA ARG A 105 2.01 -3.39 -2.36
C ARG A 105 1.64 -4.26 -3.53
N PHE A 106 2.14 -3.93 -4.72
CA PHE A 106 1.79 -4.65 -5.94
C PHE A 106 2.91 -4.61 -6.98
N PRO A 107 3.03 -5.63 -7.83
CA PRO A 107 3.88 -5.59 -9.00
C PRO A 107 3.28 -4.65 -10.07
N PHE A 108 4.13 -3.81 -10.62
CA PHE A 108 3.80 -2.88 -11.68
C PHE A 108 4.62 -3.19 -12.93
N PHE A 109 3.98 -3.31 -14.08
CA PHE A 109 4.62 -3.74 -15.31
C PHE A 109 4.71 -2.61 -16.31
N ILE A 110 5.91 -2.39 -16.86
CA ILE A 110 6.16 -1.41 -17.91
C ILE A 110 6.70 -2.12 -19.13
N ARG A 111 6.11 -1.87 -20.30
CA ARG A 111 6.61 -2.33 -21.57
C ARG A 111 7.77 -1.46 -22.04
N LYS A 112 8.96 -2.05 -22.19
CA LYS A 112 10.15 -1.35 -22.66
C LYS A 112 10.66 -1.93 -23.95
N CYS A 113 11.12 -1.04 -24.85
CA CYS A 113 11.73 -1.38 -26.11
C CYS A 113 13.27 -1.28 -25.98
N ALA A 114 13.98 -2.33 -26.35
CA ALA A 114 15.43 -2.31 -26.36
C ALA A 114 15.97 -1.34 -27.43
N PRO A 115 16.94 -0.46 -27.09
CA PRO A 115 17.36 0.61 -27.99
C PRO A 115 18.02 0.11 -29.29
N VAL A 116 18.70 -1.03 -29.25
CA VAL A 116 19.43 -1.60 -30.39
C VAL A 116 18.58 -2.63 -31.13
N SER A 117 18.14 -3.70 -30.45
CA SER A 117 17.40 -4.80 -31.07
C SER A 117 15.94 -4.48 -31.36
N LYS A 118 15.41 -3.39 -30.82
CA LYS A 118 13.98 -3.00 -30.90
C LYS A 118 13.00 -4.04 -30.34
N LEU A 119 13.51 -5.07 -29.68
CA LEU A 119 12.68 -6.07 -29.01
C LEU A 119 11.97 -5.42 -27.82
N THR A 120 10.70 -5.73 -27.71
CA THR A 120 9.87 -5.22 -26.62
C THR A 120 9.72 -6.29 -25.54
N SER A 121 9.94 -5.93 -24.29
CA SER A 121 9.77 -6.81 -23.13
C SER A 121 9.00 -6.10 -22.01
N LEU A 122 8.33 -6.90 -21.18
CA LEU A 122 7.74 -6.42 -19.94
C LEU A 122 8.80 -6.44 -18.85
N MET A 123 8.96 -5.30 -18.18
CA MET A 123 9.76 -5.19 -16.97
C MET A 123 8.84 -5.00 -15.78
N ASN A 124 9.05 -5.80 -14.75
CA ASN A 124 8.33 -5.68 -13.50
C ASN A 124 9.07 -4.75 -12.53
N TYR A 125 8.31 -3.96 -11.81
CA TYR A 125 8.72 -3.12 -10.71
C TYR A 125 7.83 -3.43 -9.52
N GLU A 126 8.33 -3.25 -8.33
CA GLU A 126 7.48 -3.29 -7.14
C GLU A 126 7.05 -1.86 -6.79
N ALA A 127 5.78 -1.66 -6.66
CA ALA A 127 5.20 -0.39 -6.26
C ALA A 127 4.44 -0.55 -4.95
N ALA A 128 4.40 0.51 -4.16
CA ALA A 128 3.53 0.60 -3.01
C ALA A 128 2.88 1.97 -2.94
N TRP A 129 1.62 2.00 -2.53
CA TRP A 129 0.94 3.19 -2.06
C TRP A 129 0.66 3.07 -0.58
N ILE A 130 1.04 4.08 0.16
CA ILE A 130 0.91 4.12 1.60
C ILE A 130 0.15 5.39 1.96
N ALA A 131 -1.06 5.22 2.46
CA ALA A 131 -1.84 6.29 3.03
C ALA A 131 -1.73 6.24 4.54
N ASP A 132 -1.36 7.34 5.16
CA ASP A 132 -1.30 7.51 6.61
C ASP A 132 -2.24 8.65 7.03
N SER A 133 -3.00 8.44 8.09
CA SER A 133 -3.72 9.50 8.78
C SER A 133 -3.13 9.73 10.17
N ARG A 134 -2.82 10.97 10.47
CA ARG A 134 -2.34 11.40 11.77
C ARG A 134 -3.09 12.66 12.19
N GLY A 135 -3.79 12.58 13.33
CA GLY A 135 -4.64 13.68 13.79
C GLY A 135 -5.70 14.10 12.77
N GLY A 136 -6.19 13.17 11.95
CA GLY A 136 -7.16 13.44 10.88
C GLY A 136 -6.58 14.02 9.58
N VAL A 137 -5.27 14.21 9.50
CA VAL A 137 -4.61 14.67 8.26
C VAL A 137 -4.15 13.45 7.47
N ILE A 138 -4.70 13.28 6.27
CA ILE A 138 -4.39 12.16 5.38
C ILE A 138 -3.27 12.55 4.43
N THR A 139 -2.19 11.78 4.44
CA THR A 139 -1.06 11.87 3.50
C THR A 139 -0.97 10.58 2.69
N VAL A 140 -0.66 10.69 1.40
CA VAL A 140 -0.43 9.53 0.53
C VAL A 140 0.99 9.60 0.00
N ARG A 141 1.74 8.51 0.19
CA ARG A 141 3.11 8.32 -0.27
C ARG A 141 3.16 7.19 -1.28
N GLN A 142 3.93 7.35 -2.32
CA GLN A 142 4.21 6.31 -3.31
C GLN A 142 5.67 5.87 -3.18
N GLU A 143 5.88 4.55 -3.17
CA GLU A 143 7.20 3.93 -3.21
C GLU A 143 7.31 3.09 -4.48
N THR A 144 8.50 3.08 -5.09
CA THR A 144 8.79 2.23 -6.24
C THR A 144 10.18 1.65 -6.10
N ALA A 145 10.28 0.31 -6.15
CA ALA A 145 11.54 -0.40 -6.20
C ALA A 145 11.93 -0.65 -7.66
N THR A 146 13.03 -0.05 -8.08
CA THR A 146 13.53 -0.16 -9.45
C THR A 146 14.84 -0.95 -9.45
N PRO A 147 14.92 -2.09 -10.18
CA PRO A 147 16.18 -2.79 -10.34
C PRO A 147 17.14 -1.95 -11.18
N VAL A 148 18.37 -1.79 -10.69
CA VAL A 148 19.41 -1.04 -11.36
C VAL A 148 20.62 -1.93 -11.69
N THR A 149 21.37 -1.57 -12.73
CA THR A 149 22.66 -2.17 -13.01
C THR A 149 23.75 -1.37 -12.29
N SER A 150 24.67 -2.11 -11.67
CA SER A 150 25.82 -1.50 -10.98
C SER A 150 27.10 -1.76 -11.78
N LEU A 151 27.99 -0.78 -11.78
CA LEU A 151 29.33 -0.94 -12.35
C LEU A 151 30.11 -1.93 -11.49
N CYS A 152 30.67 -2.95 -12.16
CA CYS A 152 31.58 -3.91 -11.52
C CYS A 152 32.99 -3.72 -12.08
N PRO A 153 34.03 -3.54 -11.24
CA PRO A 153 35.41 -3.42 -11.70
C PRO A 153 35.86 -4.57 -12.57
N CYS A 154 35.50 -5.81 -12.20
CA CYS A 154 35.83 -7.01 -12.97
C CYS A 154 35.15 -7.01 -14.35
N SER A 155 33.91 -6.56 -14.46
CA SER A 155 33.20 -6.46 -15.73
C SER A 155 33.74 -5.35 -16.62
N LYS A 156 34.35 -4.31 -16.02
CA LYS A 156 34.97 -3.23 -16.77
C LYS A 156 36.19 -3.67 -17.57
N GLU A 157 36.91 -4.67 -17.06
CA GLU A 157 38.08 -5.25 -17.79
C GLU A 157 37.68 -6.08 -19.00
N ILE A 158 36.54 -6.75 -18.96
CA ILE A 158 36.10 -7.72 -19.97
C ILE A 158 34.94 -7.24 -20.85
N SER A 159 34.28 -6.14 -20.50
CA SER A 159 33.17 -5.61 -21.28
C SER A 159 33.24 -4.09 -21.45
N ARG A 160 32.81 -3.63 -22.62
CA ARG A 160 32.79 -2.21 -22.98
C ARG A 160 31.91 -1.37 -22.05
N TYR A 161 30.91 -1.97 -21.44
CA TYR A 161 29.94 -1.31 -20.56
C TYR A 161 30.25 -1.47 -19.08
N GLY A 162 31.06 -2.47 -18.69
CA GLY A 162 31.52 -2.66 -17.33
C GLY A 162 30.44 -2.88 -16.27
N ALA A 163 29.20 -3.15 -16.70
CA ALA A 163 28.07 -3.27 -15.81
C ALA A 163 27.33 -4.59 -16.03
N HIS A 164 26.90 -5.23 -14.96
CA HIS A 164 26.03 -6.40 -15.02
C HIS A 164 24.84 -6.23 -14.09
N ASN A 165 23.78 -6.98 -14.39
CA ASN A 165 22.54 -6.94 -13.64
C ASN A 165 22.74 -7.58 -12.26
N GLN A 166 22.60 -6.80 -11.20
CA GLN A 166 22.64 -7.30 -9.83
C GLN A 166 21.23 -7.29 -9.25
N ARG A 167 20.49 -8.36 -9.49
CA ARG A 167 19.13 -8.50 -8.99
C ARG A 167 19.03 -8.64 -7.46
N CYS A 168 20.13 -8.86 -6.77
CA CYS A 168 20.17 -9.23 -5.36
C CYS A 168 20.75 -8.16 -4.43
N LEU A 169 21.12 -6.99 -4.94
CA LEU A 169 21.67 -5.93 -4.09
C LEU A 169 20.64 -4.82 -3.89
N LEU A 170 20.10 -4.79 -2.67
CA LEU A 170 19.40 -3.62 -2.15
C LEU A 170 20.46 -2.60 -1.70
N TYR A 171 20.70 -1.61 -2.54
CA TYR A 171 21.44 -0.43 -2.11
C TYR A 171 20.46 0.58 -1.54
N THR A 172 20.57 0.86 -0.26
CA THR A 172 20.08 2.11 0.31
C THR A 172 21.14 3.19 0.04
N SER A 173 21.14 3.74 -1.14
CA SER A 173 21.95 4.92 -1.45
C SER A 173 21.09 6.15 -1.18
N PRO A 174 21.57 7.14 -0.43
CA PRO A 174 20.87 8.41 -0.33
C PRO A 174 20.70 8.99 -1.74
N SER A 175 19.51 9.49 -2.03
CA SER A 175 19.24 10.19 -3.28
C SER A 175 20.27 11.30 -3.49
N PRO A 176 20.70 11.60 -4.73
CA PRO A 176 21.54 12.76 -5.00
C PRO A 176 20.97 14.08 -4.47
N ARG A 177 19.65 14.15 -4.22
CA ARG A 177 18.98 15.28 -3.59
C ARG A 177 19.19 15.33 -2.06
N ASP A 178 19.55 14.21 -1.44
CA ASP A 178 19.78 14.14 0.02
C ASP A 178 21.23 14.43 0.39
N ARG A 179 22.10 14.70 -0.57
CA ARG A 179 23.43 15.23 -0.31
C ARG A 179 23.28 16.70 0.04
N SER A 180 23.10 16.98 1.34
CA SER A 180 23.35 18.31 1.84
C SER A 180 24.80 18.66 1.51
N VAL A 181 24.99 19.66 0.68
CA VAL A 181 26.29 20.27 0.42
C VAL A 181 26.71 20.90 1.73
N SER A 182 27.64 20.27 2.43
CA SER A 182 28.40 20.90 3.53
C SER A 182 29.55 21.69 2.95
#